data_f1e59e3db745b810cda2d4cb121dd703
#
_entry.id   f1e59e3db745b810cda2d4cb121dd703
#
_cell.length_a   1.000
_cell.length_b   1.000
_cell.length_c   1.000
_cell.angle_alpha   90.00
_cell.angle_beta   90.00
_cell.angle_gamma   90.00
#
_symmetry.space_group_name_H-M   'P 1'
#
loop_
_entity.id
_entity.type
_entity.pdbx_description
1 polymer ?
#
loop_
_entity_poly.entity_id
_entity_poly.type
_entity_poly.pdbx_seq_one_letter_code
_entity_poly.pdbx_strand_id
1 'polypeptide(L)'
;MAEITHRFIQSNGIRMRIAEAGKGPLVVLCHGFPESWYSWRHQIPVLADAGYHVVAPDQRGYGGTDAPPDVESYTQMHLVGDIVGLVHALGEEQAVIIGHDWGAPVAWNSALWRPDIFRGVACLSVPLSPRGPISPLTAMKQTFGDNFFYILYFQTPGVAEHELQHDVRRTMRAFLHGASGSAPDPTPERLANPLKKHAFFLEQLQDSETLPAWLTEADLDYFTEEFTRSGFRGPLNWYRNFDRTWALSGPFQGQKLRQPSMFVSGDRDLIRMNPGYEAQMREVATDLREIVIIPGVGHWTQQEAPAATNDALLRFLRGLDG
;
A
#
# COMPACT_ATOMS: atom_id res chain seq x y z
N MET A 1 -4.08 10.41 -24.00
CA MET A 1 -4.12 9.87 -22.63
C MET A 1 -5.46 10.22 -22.01
N ALA A 2 -6.14 9.28 -21.42
CA ALA A 2 -7.41 9.49 -20.74
C ALA A 2 -7.26 10.55 -19.63
N GLU A 3 -8.23 11.44 -19.53
CA GLU A 3 -8.28 12.49 -18.50
C GLU A 3 -8.70 11.88 -17.17
N ILE A 4 -7.99 12.24 -16.10
CA ILE A 4 -8.32 11.83 -14.73
C ILE A 4 -9.35 12.80 -14.16
N THR A 5 -10.48 12.28 -13.70
CA THR A 5 -11.55 13.06 -13.07
C THR A 5 -11.65 12.67 -11.59
N HIS A 6 -12.24 13.56 -10.79
CA HIS A 6 -12.39 13.37 -9.35
C HIS A 6 -13.83 13.53 -8.94
N ARG A 7 -14.29 12.65 -8.07
CA ARG A 7 -15.59 12.79 -7.38
C ARG A 7 -15.58 12.13 -6.02
N PHE A 8 -16.67 12.32 -5.30
CA PHE A 8 -16.89 11.64 -4.02
C PHE A 8 -17.97 10.59 -4.15
N ILE A 9 -17.79 9.49 -3.44
CA ILE A 9 -18.74 8.38 -3.39
C ILE A 9 -18.96 7.95 -1.94
N GLN A 10 -20.17 7.47 -1.63
CA GLN A 10 -20.45 6.89 -0.31
C GLN A 10 -20.13 5.40 -0.33
N SER A 11 -19.29 4.95 0.59
CA SER A 11 -18.92 3.55 0.75
C SER A 11 -18.74 3.21 2.22
N ASN A 12 -19.40 2.14 2.69
CA ASN A 12 -19.21 1.59 4.03
C ASN A 12 -19.22 2.63 5.17
N GLY A 13 -20.14 3.60 5.05
CA GLY A 13 -20.33 4.65 6.06
C GLY A 13 -19.34 5.80 6.02
N ILE A 14 -18.49 5.89 5.00
CA ILE A 14 -17.57 7.01 4.77
C ILE A 14 -17.80 7.66 3.41
N ARG A 15 -17.49 8.96 3.32
CA ARG A 15 -17.42 9.69 2.07
C ARG A 15 -15.99 9.55 1.53
N MET A 16 -15.85 8.87 0.41
CA MET A 16 -14.57 8.53 -0.21
C MET A 16 -14.30 9.39 -1.44
N ARG A 17 -13.14 10.04 -1.52
CA ARG A 17 -12.65 10.70 -2.74
C ARG A 17 -12.06 9.65 -3.65
N ILE A 18 -12.41 9.69 -4.93
CA ILE A 18 -11.83 8.84 -5.96
C ILE A 18 -11.24 9.67 -7.10
N ALA A 19 -10.17 9.17 -7.69
CA ALA A 19 -9.67 9.55 -9.00
C ALA A 19 -10.03 8.44 -9.98
N GLU A 20 -10.62 8.78 -11.12
CA GLU A 20 -11.06 7.77 -12.09
C GLU A 20 -10.83 8.21 -13.53
N ALA A 21 -10.64 7.22 -14.42
CA ALA A 21 -10.53 7.43 -15.86
C ALA A 21 -10.97 6.20 -16.63
N GLY A 22 -11.35 6.40 -17.90
CA GLY A 22 -11.69 5.32 -18.83
C GLY A 22 -13.08 4.75 -18.65
N LYS A 23 -13.32 3.65 -19.38
CA LYS A 23 -14.57 2.86 -19.36
C LYS A 23 -14.22 1.41 -19.67
N GLY A 24 -15.04 0.47 -19.21
CA GLY A 24 -14.84 -0.97 -19.41
C GLY A 24 -14.75 -1.73 -18.10
N PRO A 25 -14.13 -2.91 -18.03
CA PRO A 25 -14.00 -3.68 -16.81
C PRO A 25 -13.31 -2.88 -15.69
N LEU A 26 -13.85 -2.95 -14.48
CA LEU A 26 -13.35 -2.17 -13.34
C LEU A 26 -12.01 -2.68 -12.82
N VAL A 27 -11.07 -1.75 -12.66
CA VAL A 27 -9.78 -1.95 -11.99
C VAL A 27 -9.66 -0.95 -10.84
N VAL A 28 -9.56 -1.44 -9.60
CA VAL A 28 -9.39 -0.62 -8.40
C VAL A 28 -7.92 -0.61 -7.98
N LEU A 29 -7.36 0.60 -7.77
CA LEU A 29 -5.96 0.81 -7.39
C LEU A 29 -5.86 1.33 -5.95
N CYS A 30 -5.36 0.51 -5.03
CA CYS A 30 -5.22 0.81 -3.61
C CYS A 30 -3.80 1.26 -3.29
N HIS A 31 -3.62 2.51 -2.86
CA HIS A 31 -2.32 3.06 -2.45
C HIS A 31 -1.91 2.61 -1.04
N GLY A 32 -0.67 2.93 -0.63
CA GLY A 32 -0.13 2.63 0.68
C GLY A 32 0.13 3.85 1.56
N PHE A 33 1.12 3.73 2.43
CA PHE A 33 1.55 4.76 3.39
C PHE A 33 2.97 5.25 3.07
N PRO A 34 3.24 6.53 3.10
CA PRO A 34 2.32 7.67 3.15
C PRO A 34 1.99 8.17 1.74
N GLU A 35 0.93 7.65 1.16
CA GLU A 35 0.54 7.90 -0.22
C GLU A 35 -0.89 8.46 -0.34
N SER A 36 -1.39 8.56 -1.56
CA SER A 36 -2.76 8.89 -1.94
C SER A 36 -3.05 8.29 -3.32
N TRP A 37 -4.23 8.55 -3.91
CA TRP A 37 -4.51 8.20 -5.30
C TRP A 37 -3.40 8.65 -6.26
N TYR A 38 -2.68 9.70 -5.95
CA TYR A 38 -1.65 10.32 -6.78
C TYR A 38 -0.46 9.40 -7.06
N SER A 39 -0.22 8.42 -6.21
CA SER A 39 0.79 7.39 -6.43
C SER A 39 0.52 6.56 -7.70
N TRP A 40 -0.72 6.55 -8.15
CA TRP A 40 -1.18 5.84 -9.35
C TRP A 40 -1.30 6.74 -10.60
N ARG A 41 -0.85 8.00 -10.54
CA ARG A 41 -0.98 8.98 -11.63
C ARG A 41 -0.43 8.51 -12.98
N HIS A 42 0.55 7.61 -12.97
CA HIS A 42 1.15 7.04 -14.17
C HIS A 42 0.44 5.78 -14.67
N GLN A 43 -0.30 5.08 -13.82
CA GLN A 43 -1.03 3.86 -14.15
C GLN A 43 -2.43 4.16 -14.66
N ILE A 44 -3.13 5.09 -14.02
CA ILE A 44 -4.53 5.41 -14.35
C ILE A 44 -4.73 5.70 -15.84
N PRO A 45 -4.00 6.63 -16.50
CA PRO A 45 -4.25 6.95 -17.90
C PRO A 45 -3.87 5.81 -18.84
N VAL A 46 -2.82 5.04 -18.52
CA VAL A 46 -2.35 3.92 -19.37
C VAL A 46 -3.32 2.76 -19.36
N LEU A 47 -3.84 2.40 -18.19
CA LEU A 47 -4.83 1.33 -18.07
C LEU A 47 -6.19 1.78 -18.64
N ALA A 48 -6.56 3.03 -18.49
CA ALA A 48 -7.77 3.59 -19.09
C ALA A 48 -7.71 3.61 -20.61
N ASP A 49 -6.58 4.03 -21.21
CA ASP A 49 -6.36 3.97 -22.67
C ASP A 49 -6.36 2.53 -23.21
N ALA A 50 -6.08 1.54 -22.34
CA ALA A 50 -6.17 0.12 -22.69
C ALA A 50 -7.59 -0.46 -22.59
N GLY A 51 -8.59 0.35 -22.21
CA GLY A 51 -10.01 -0.05 -22.23
C GLY A 51 -10.56 -0.49 -20.87
N TYR A 52 -9.92 -0.11 -19.76
CA TYR A 52 -10.41 -0.38 -18.41
C TYR A 52 -11.06 0.87 -17.78
N HIS A 53 -12.05 0.66 -16.92
CA HIS A 53 -12.50 1.69 -15.98
C HIS A 53 -11.59 1.63 -14.76
N VAL A 54 -10.72 2.61 -14.60
CA VAL A 54 -9.69 2.64 -13.56
C VAL A 54 -10.11 3.59 -12.44
N VAL A 55 -10.14 3.11 -11.21
CA VAL A 55 -10.55 3.88 -10.04
C VAL A 55 -9.50 3.75 -8.94
N ALA A 56 -8.94 4.87 -8.52
CA ALA A 56 -8.00 4.96 -7.41
C ALA A 56 -8.63 5.79 -6.27
N PRO A 57 -9.11 5.17 -5.19
CA PRO A 57 -9.59 5.90 -4.03
C PRO A 57 -8.43 6.50 -3.22
N ASP A 58 -8.64 7.66 -2.62
CA ASP A 58 -7.98 7.94 -1.35
C ASP A 58 -8.60 7.00 -0.32
N GLN A 59 -7.82 6.11 0.24
CA GLN A 59 -8.36 5.14 1.17
C GLN A 59 -8.75 5.78 2.52
N ARG A 60 -9.50 5.07 3.36
CA ARG A 60 -9.96 5.53 4.68
C ARG A 60 -8.85 6.21 5.47
N GLY A 61 -9.07 7.49 5.85
CA GLY A 61 -8.12 8.27 6.65
C GLY A 61 -7.07 9.02 5.85
N TYR A 62 -7.09 8.92 4.51
CA TYR A 62 -6.14 9.57 3.61
C TYR A 62 -6.81 10.62 2.74
N GLY A 63 -6.02 11.59 2.30
CA GLY A 63 -6.40 12.55 1.28
C GLY A 63 -7.73 13.24 1.57
N GLY A 64 -8.65 13.20 0.60
CA GLY A 64 -9.98 13.79 0.71
C GLY A 64 -11.06 12.88 1.31
N THR A 65 -10.71 11.66 1.69
CA THR A 65 -11.63 10.67 2.27
C THR A 65 -11.80 10.87 3.77
N ASP A 66 -12.96 10.55 4.29
CA ASP A 66 -13.26 10.64 5.73
C ASP A 66 -12.25 9.87 6.58
N ALA A 67 -11.92 10.46 7.73
CA ALA A 67 -11.00 9.91 8.72
C ALA A 67 -11.73 9.72 10.06
N PRO A 68 -12.42 8.58 10.29
CA PRO A 68 -13.07 8.29 11.57
C PRO A 68 -12.09 8.48 12.75
N PRO A 69 -12.56 9.01 13.91
CA PRO A 69 -11.66 9.32 15.02
C PRO A 69 -11.12 8.08 15.73
N ASP A 70 -11.88 6.99 15.72
CA ASP A 70 -11.60 5.81 16.52
C ASP A 70 -10.58 4.89 15.84
N VAL A 71 -9.58 4.42 16.58
CA VAL A 71 -8.56 3.49 16.08
C VAL A 71 -9.20 2.22 15.50
N GLU A 72 -10.24 1.69 16.17
CA GLU A 72 -10.94 0.48 15.80
C GLU A 72 -11.59 0.51 14.41
N SER A 73 -11.86 1.70 13.90
CA SER A 73 -12.46 1.91 12.58
C SER A 73 -11.51 1.63 11.40
N TYR A 74 -10.27 1.18 11.66
CA TYR A 74 -9.24 0.97 10.63
C TYR A 74 -8.73 -0.47 10.55
N THR A 75 -9.53 -1.46 10.95
CA THR A 75 -9.18 -2.87 10.74
C THR A 75 -9.26 -3.23 9.25
N GLN A 76 -8.56 -4.29 8.84
CA GLN A 76 -8.69 -4.80 7.46
C GLN A 76 -10.13 -5.13 7.05
N MET A 77 -11.00 -5.48 8.02
CA MET A 77 -12.42 -5.70 7.74
C MET A 77 -13.10 -4.41 7.25
N HIS A 78 -12.79 -3.26 7.88
CA HIS A 78 -13.29 -1.96 7.43
C HIS A 78 -12.73 -1.58 6.05
N LEU A 79 -11.42 -1.76 5.85
CA LEU A 79 -10.74 -1.39 4.62
C LEU A 79 -11.23 -2.22 3.43
N VAL A 80 -11.37 -3.53 3.59
CA VAL A 80 -11.98 -4.41 2.59
C VAL A 80 -13.45 -4.04 2.36
N GLY A 81 -14.20 -3.76 3.44
CA GLY A 81 -15.58 -3.29 3.36
C GLY A 81 -15.72 -2.00 2.55
N ASP A 82 -14.77 -1.08 2.67
CA ASP A 82 -14.73 0.17 1.89
C ASP A 82 -14.59 -0.10 0.39
N ILE A 83 -13.70 -1.02 0.01
CA ILE A 83 -13.48 -1.35 -1.40
C ILE A 83 -14.66 -2.14 -1.97
N VAL A 84 -15.24 -3.06 -1.21
CA VAL A 84 -16.46 -3.77 -1.60
C VAL A 84 -17.61 -2.78 -1.83
N GLY A 85 -17.81 -1.85 -0.89
CA GLY A 85 -18.81 -0.80 -1.02
C GLY A 85 -18.54 0.13 -2.20
N LEU A 86 -17.28 0.42 -2.50
CA LEU A 86 -16.87 1.20 -3.68
C LEU A 86 -17.29 0.49 -4.98
N VAL A 87 -16.99 -0.80 -5.15
CA VAL A 87 -17.41 -1.58 -6.33
C VAL A 87 -18.92 -1.51 -6.53
N HIS A 88 -19.69 -1.76 -5.49
CA HIS A 88 -21.16 -1.68 -5.57
C HIS A 88 -21.69 -0.26 -5.85
N ALA A 89 -21.08 0.76 -5.26
CA ALA A 89 -21.49 2.16 -5.46
C ALA A 89 -21.13 2.67 -6.88
N LEU A 90 -20.19 2.01 -7.57
CA LEU A 90 -19.91 2.23 -8.99
C LEU A 90 -20.89 1.50 -9.92
N GLY A 91 -21.78 0.64 -9.38
CA GLY A 91 -22.72 -0.16 -10.14
C GLY A 91 -22.11 -1.43 -10.74
N GLU A 92 -20.95 -1.83 -10.26
CA GLU A 92 -20.21 -3.00 -10.76
C GLU A 92 -20.42 -4.23 -9.87
N GLU A 93 -20.41 -5.40 -10.48
CA GLU A 93 -20.53 -6.69 -9.79
C GLU A 93 -19.14 -7.26 -9.47
N GLN A 94 -18.17 -7.02 -10.34
CA GLN A 94 -16.82 -7.55 -10.21
C GLN A 94 -15.75 -6.50 -10.54
N ALA A 95 -14.56 -6.69 -9.96
CA ALA A 95 -13.39 -5.87 -10.23
C ALA A 95 -12.10 -6.71 -10.24
N VAL A 96 -11.06 -6.17 -10.85
CA VAL A 96 -9.68 -6.52 -10.55
C VAL A 96 -9.17 -5.52 -9.51
N ILE A 97 -8.45 -5.99 -8.51
CA ILE A 97 -7.88 -5.12 -7.49
C ILE A 97 -6.36 -5.14 -7.55
N ILE A 98 -5.76 -3.96 -7.47
CA ILE A 98 -4.30 -3.77 -7.48
C ILE A 98 -3.93 -2.95 -6.24
N GLY A 99 -2.93 -3.39 -5.49
CA GLY A 99 -2.52 -2.70 -4.26
C GLY A 99 -1.02 -2.53 -4.14
N HIS A 100 -0.59 -1.41 -3.54
CA HIS A 100 0.79 -1.13 -3.22
C HIS A 100 0.94 -0.86 -1.72
N ASP A 101 2.04 -1.30 -1.10
CA ASP A 101 2.35 -1.15 0.32
C ASP A 101 1.15 -1.57 1.21
N TRP A 102 0.55 -0.70 2.02
CA TRP A 102 -0.67 -1.00 2.77
C TRP A 102 -1.89 -1.34 1.89
N GLY A 103 -1.91 -0.83 0.66
CA GLY A 103 -2.92 -1.22 -0.33
C GLY A 103 -2.80 -2.69 -0.76
N ALA A 104 -1.62 -3.30 -0.66
CA ALA A 104 -1.44 -4.72 -0.99
C ALA A 104 -2.16 -5.66 -0.01
N PRO A 105 -2.03 -5.53 1.33
CA PRO A 105 -2.89 -6.26 2.27
C PRO A 105 -4.39 -6.04 2.05
N VAL A 106 -4.82 -4.82 1.68
CA VAL A 106 -6.22 -4.57 1.33
C VAL A 106 -6.61 -5.37 0.10
N ALA A 107 -5.79 -5.36 -0.96
CA ALA A 107 -6.06 -6.09 -2.19
C ALA A 107 -6.05 -7.62 -1.99
N TRP A 108 -5.02 -8.17 -1.31
CA TRP A 108 -4.95 -9.59 -1.00
C TRP A 108 -6.16 -10.08 -0.19
N ASN A 109 -6.51 -9.35 0.89
CA ASN A 109 -7.64 -9.72 1.73
C ASN A 109 -8.99 -9.52 1.03
N SER A 110 -9.12 -8.51 0.16
CA SER A 110 -10.32 -8.32 -0.64
C SER A 110 -10.56 -9.53 -1.56
N ALA A 111 -9.55 -9.96 -2.29
CA ALA A 111 -9.66 -11.12 -3.17
C ALA A 111 -9.85 -12.42 -2.38
N LEU A 112 -9.19 -12.58 -1.22
CA LEU A 112 -9.32 -13.76 -0.37
C LEU A 112 -10.71 -13.89 0.28
N TRP A 113 -11.25 -12.77 0.81
CA TRP A 113 -12.50 -12.79 1.58
C TRP A 113 -13.75 -12.57 0.73
N ARG A 114 -13.60 -11.94 -0.45
CA ARG A 114 -14.69 -11.69 -1.40
C ARG A 114 -14.33 -12.16 -2.82
N PRO A 115 -14.12 -13.50 -2.96
CA PRO A 115 -13.83 -14.10 -4.27
C PRO A 115 -14.98 -13.98 -5.27
N ASP A 116 -16.16 -13.65 -4.81
CA ASP A 116 -17.35 -13.36 -5.62
C ASP A 116 -17.23 -12.00 -6.35
N ILE A 117 -16.50 -11.03 -5.77
CA ILE A 117 -16.34 -9.66 -6.30
C ILE A 117 -15.00 -9.51 -7.02
N PHE A 118 -13.91 -10.01 -6.46
CA PHE A 118 -12.58 -9.77 -7.01
C PHE A 118 -12.13 -10.95 -7.86
N ARG A 119 -12.16 -10.78 -9.20
CA ARG A 119 -11.80 -11.82 -10.18
C ARG A 119 -10.31 -11.96 -10.44
N GLY A 120 -9.48 -11.02 -9.97
CA GLY A 120 -8.02 -11.03 -10.07
C GLY A 120 -7.40 -10.03 -9.13
N VAL A 121 -6.15 -10.27 -8.70
CA VAL A 121 -5.41 -9.41 -7.80
C VAL A 121 -3.95 -9.27 -8.18
N ALA A 122 -3.44 -8.03 -8.19
CA ALA A 122 -2.02 -7.75 -8.34
C ALA A 122 -1.53 -6.91 -7.15
N CYS A 123 -0.36 -7.25 -6.60
CA CYS A 123 0.19 -6.50 -5.49
C CYS A 123 1.63 -6.10 -5.72
N LEU A 124 1.95 -4.90 -5.27
CA LEU A 124 3.26 -4.29 -5.40
C LEU A 124 3.90 -4.15 -4.03
N SER A 125 5.18 -4.47 -3.94
CA SER A 125 6.06 -4.30 -2.78
C SER A 125 5.76 -5.23 -1.60
N VAL A 126 4.50 -5.36 -1.15
CA VAL A 126 4.15 -6.19 0.01
C VAL A 126 3.57 -7.54 -0.42
N PRO A 127 4.31 -8.65 -0.20
CA PRO A 127 3.88 -9.97 -0.60
C PRO A 127 2.74 -10.50 0.28
N LEU A 128 1.91 -11.39 -0.30
CA LEU A 128 0.93 -12.15 0.45
C LEU A 128 1.64 -13.10 1.43
N SER A 129 1.25 -13.03 2.69
CA SER A 129 1.76 -13.92 3.73
C SER A 129 0.61 -14.65 4.42
N PRO A 130 0.81 -15.92 4.82
CA PRO A 130 -0.19 -16.64 5.59
C PRO A 130 -0.36 -15.99 6.97
N ARG A 131 -1.56 -16.13 7.54
CA ARG A 131 -1.81 -15.69 8.92
C ARG A 131 -0.90 -16.47 9.89
N GLY A 132 -0.06 -15.73 10.62
CA GLY A 132 0.86 -16.32 11.60
C GLY A 132 0.15 -16.94 12.82
N PRO A 133 0.83 -17.85 13.55
CA PRO A 133 0.27 -18.52 14.73
C PRO A 133 0.13 -17.61 15.95
N ILE A 134 0.86 -16.51 16.01
CA ILE A 134 0.82 -15.50 17.09
C ILE A 134 0.51 -14.14 16.51
N SER A 135 0.07 -13.21 17.36
CA SER A 135 -0.26 -11.86 16.91
C SER A 135 0.97 -11.14 16.33
N PRO A 136 0.80 -10.32 15.28
CA PRO A 136 1.91 -9.64 14.62
C PRO A 136 2.75 -8.77 15.55
N LEU A 137 2.12 -8.01 16.45
CA LEU A 137 2.87 -7.15 17.39
C LEU A 137 3.66 -7.99 18.41
N THR A 138 3.15 -9.17 18.81
CA THR A 138 3.91 -10.10 19.65
C THR A 138 5.14 -10.63 18.91
N ALA A 139 4.99 -11.06 17.65
CA ALA A 139 6.09 -11.52 16.83
C ALA A 139 7.16 -10.42 16.61
N MET A 140 6.71 -9.19 16.29
CA MET A 140 7.61 -8.05 16.12
C MET A 140 8.38 -7.71 17.40
N LYS A 141 7.73 -7.70 18.56
CA LYS A 141 8.40 -7.47 19.85
C LYS A 141 9.45 -8.53 20.14
N GLN A 142 9.17 -9.81 19.83
CA GLN A 142 10.15 -10.89 19.99
C GLN A 142 11.35 -10.75 19.05
N THR A 143 11.09 -10.34 17.79
CA THR A 143 12.13 -10.19 16.76
C THR A 143 13.05 -9.00 17.02
N PHE A 144 12.48 -7.84 17.34
CA PHE A 144 13.23 -6.59 17.42
C PHE A 144 13.74 -6.27 18.84
N GLY A 145 13.09 -6.78 19.90
CA GLY A 145 13.51 -6.60 21.29
C GLY A 145 13.64 -5.10 21.66
N ASP A 146 14.87 -4.69 21.99
CA ASP A 146 15.20 -3.29 22.32
C ASP A 146 15.64 -2.44 21.10
N ASN A 147 15.64 -3.02 19.91
CA ASN A 147 15.93 -2.26 18.70
C ASN A 147 14.69 -1.56 18.19
N PHE A 148 14.90 -0.44 17.50
CA PHE A 148 13.81 0.33 16.90
C PHE A 148 13.16 -0.47 15.79
N PHE A 149 11.83 -0.48 15.78
CA PHE A 149 11.03 -0.92 14.66
C PHE A 149 9.82 0.00 14.51
N TYR A 150 9.66 0.61 13.34
CA TYR A 150 8.70 1.68 13.12
C TYR A 150 7.25 1.27 13.42
N ILE A 151 6.86 0.02 13.11
CA ILE A 151 5.50 -0.46 13.41
C ILE A 151 5.23 -0.44 14.92
N LEU A 152 6.21 -0.81 15.74
CA LEU A 152 6.08 -0.76 17.21
C LEU A 152 6.06 0.69 17.72
N TYR A 153 6.83 1.58 17.10
CA TYR A 153 6.83 3.01 17.39
C TYR A 153 5.48 3.66 17.09
N PHE A 154 4.82 3.28 16.00
CA PHE A 154 3.51 3.81 15.59
C PHE A 154 2.34 3.38 16.47
N GLN A 155 2.55 2.44 17.41
CA GLN A 155 1.45 1.93 18.25
C GLN A 155 0.91 2.97 19.25
N THR A 156 1.72 3.88 19.74
CA THR A 156 1.29 4.87 20.73
C THR A 156 0.66 6.08 20.04
N PRO A 157 -0.66 6.34 20.22
CA PRO A 157 -1.29 7.50 19.63
C PRO A 157 -0.63 8.82 20.05
N GLY A 158 -0.49 9.74 19.11
CA GLY A 158 0.07 11.06 19.32
C GLY A 158 1.60 11.16 19.20
N VAL A 159 2.33 10.06 19.40
CA VAL A 159 3.81 10.08 19.38
C VAL A 159 4.33 10.28 17.95
N ALA A 160 3.99 9.37 17.05
CA ALA A 160 4.40 9.48 15.66
C ALA A 160 3.72 10.65 14.94
N GLU A 161 2.46 10.95 15.27
CA GLU A 161 1.78 12.13 14.73
C GLU A 161 2.54 13.42 15.03
N HIS A 162 3.00 13.58 16.27
CA HIS A 162 3.76 14.77 16.68
C HIS A 162 5.05 14.94 15.86
N GLU A 163 5.80 13.86 15.69
CA GLU A 163 7.03 13.87 14.88
C GLU A 163 6.75 14.17 13.41
N LEU A 164 5.85 13.39 12.79
CA LEU A 164 5.62 13.44 11.34
C LEU A 164 4.93 14.73 10.89
N GLN A 165 4.11 15.35 11.75
CA GLN A 165 3.40 16.60 11.46
C GLN A 165 4.24 17.84 11.72
N HIS A 166 5.37 17.72 12.41
CA HIS A 166 6.21 18.88 12.75
C HIS A 166 6.74 19.61 11.51
N ASP A 167 7.19 18.85 10.53
CA ASP A 167 7.59 19.34 9.21
C ASP A 167 7.15 18.31 8.15
N VAL A 168 5.93 18.50 7.63
CA VAL A 168 5.32 17.55 6.69
C VAL A 168 6.14 17.41 5.41
N ARG A 169 6.71 18.53 4.89
CA ARG A 169 7.53 18.47 3.67
C ARG A 169 8.79 17.63 3.87
N ARG A 170 9.49 17.85 4.97
CA ARG A 170 10.66 17.03 5.34
C ARG A 170 10.27 15.57 5.53
N THR A 171 9.16 15.32 6.20
CA THR A 171 8.65 13.97 6.41
C THR A 171 8.39 13.26 5.10
N MET A 172 7.66 13.88 4.17
CA MET A 172 7.37 13.29 2.87
C MET A 172 8.63 13.07 2.04
N ARG A 173 9.54 14.03 2.02
CA ARG A 173 10.83 13.90 1.33
C ARG A 173 11.65 12.72 1.89
N ALA A 174 11.76 12.62 3.21
CA ALA A 174 12.53 11.56 3.87
C ALA A 174 11.93 10.16 3.59
N PHE A 175 10.60 10.02 3.61
CA PHE A 175 9.94 8.76 3.24
C PHE A 175 10.18 8.40 1.78
N LEU A 176 9.87 9.32 0.86
CA LEU A 176 9.94 9.05 -0.57
C LEU A 176 11.37 8.80 -1.05
N HIS A 177 12.34 9.54 -0.50
CA HIS A 177 13.75 9.29 -0.77
C HIS A 177 14.26 8.00 -0.08
N GLY A 178 14.00 7.86 1.23
CA GLY A 178 14.62 6.83 2.05
C GLY A 178 14.22 5.39 1.72
N ALA A 179 13.05 5.20 1.07
CA ALA A 179 12.59 3.90 0.59
C ALA A 179 12.75 3.73 -0.94
N SER A 180 13.31 4.72 -1.64
CA SER A 180 13.59 4.65 -3.08
C SER A 180 14.77 3.72 -3.39
N GLY A 181 14.80 3.15 -4.59
CA GLY A 181 15.94 2.40 -5.11
C GLY A 181 17.20 3.23 -5.30
N SER A 182 17.07 4.57 -5.32
CA SER A 182 18.21 5.50 -5.36
C SER A 182 18.77 5.83 -3.97
N ALA A 183 18.10 5.42 -2.88
CA ALA A 183 18.63 5.61 -1.54
C ALA A 183 19.94 4.82 -1.35
N PRO A 184 20.96 5.41 -0.69
CA PRO A 184 22.19 4.68 -0.41
C PRO A 184 21.91 3.51 0.55
N ASP A 185 22.68 2.43 0.38
CA ASP A 185 22.59 1.29 1.30
C ASP A 185 22.99 1.70 2.73
N PRO A 186 22.40 1.07 3.75
CA PRO A 186 22.79 1.32 5.13
C PRO A 186 24.31 1.07 5.32
N THR A 187 24.98 2.00 6.02
CA THR A 187 26.41 1.84 6.30
C THR A 187 26.66 0.62 7.20
N PRO A 188 27.85 -0.04 7.09
CA PRO A 188 28.21 -1.14 7.98
C PRO A 188 28.09 -0.79 9.47
N GLU A 189 28.41 0.47 9.84
CA GLU A 189 28.26 0.97 11.21
C GLU A 189 26.80 0.98 11.66
N ARG A 190 25.87 1.42 10.80
CA ARG A 190 24.44 1.44 11.10
C ARG A 190 23.86 0.03 11.20
N LEU A 191 24.33 -0.90 10.38
CA LEU A 191 23.94 -2.31 10.46
C LEU A 191 24.43 -2.96 11.75
N ALA A 192 25.65 -2.63 12.20
CA ALA A 192 26.22 -3.14 13.44
C ALA A 192 25.58 -2.51 14.70
N ASN A 193 25.13 -1.26 14.60
CA ASN A 193 24.56 -0.49 15.70
C ASN A 193 23.15 0.02 15.34
N PRO A 194 22.13 -0.84 15.29
CA PRO A 194 20.76 -0.42 15.00
C PRO A 194 20.24 0.55 16.07
N LEU A 195 19.42 1.50 15.65
CA LEU A 195 18.76 2.44 16.57
C LEU A 195 17.99 1.70 17.65
N LYS A 196 17.93 2.29 18.84
CA LYS A 196 17.21 1.73 19.98
C LYS A 196 15.74 2.17 19.97
N LYS A 197 14.90 1.44 20.67
CA LYS A 197 13.43 1.64 20.70
C LYS A 197 12.94 3.06 21.07
N HIS A 198 13.81 3.89 21.61
CA HIS A 198 13.50 5.28 21.96
C HIS A 198 13.89 6.30 20.89
N ALA A 199 14.48 5.86 19.77
CA ALA A 199 14.79 6.73 18.64
C ALA A 199 13.51 7.20 17.95
N PHE A 200 13.61 8.30 17.20
CA PHE A 200 12.55 8.79 16.34
C PHE A 200 12.55 8.11 14.98
N PHE A 201 11.38 8.08 14.34
CA PHE A 201 11.23 7.39 13.05
C PHE A 201 12.07 8.05 11.95
N LEU A 202 12.08 9.38 11.86
CA LEU A 202 12.83 10.10 10.83
C LEU A 202 14.36 9.93 10.96
N GLU A 203 14.87 9.52 12.13
CA GLU A 203 16.28 9.16 12.30
C GLU A 203 16.64 7.84 11.59
N GLN A 204 15.63 7.01 11.28
CA GLN A 204 15.79 5.78 10.49
C GLN A 204 16.06 6.07 9.02
N LEU A 205 15.45 7.13 8.51
CA LEU A 205 15.46 7.47 7.10
C LEU A 205 16.68 8.30 6.76
N GLN A 206 17.18 8.11 5.56
CA GLN A 206 18.22 8.97 5.02
C GLN A 206 17.53 10.16 4.36
N ASP A 207 17.58 11.31 5.03
CA ASP A 207 17.08 12.55 4.47
C ASP A 207 18.11 13.12 3.47
N SER A 208 17.64 13.53 2.31
CA SER A 208 18.44 14.17 1.26
C SER A 208 17.70 15.36 0.70
N GLU A 209 18.40 16.47 0.51
CA GLU A 209 17.84 17.64 -0.19
C GLU A 209 17.66 17.40 -1.69
N THR A 210 18.42 16.45 -2.25
CA THR A 210 18.29 16.07 -3.66
C THR A 210 17.20 15.01 -3.81
N LEU A 211 16.16 15.34 -4.59
CA LEU A 211 15.09 14.39 -4.89
C LEU A 211 15.58 13.31 -5.87
N PRO A 212 15.07 12.06 -5.75
CA PRO A 212 15.31 11.04 -6.75
C PRO A 212 14.70 11.44 -8.10
N ALA A 213 15.29 10.96 -9.19
CA ALA A 213 14.91 11.39 -10.56
C ALA A 213 13.43 11.17 -10.92
N TRP A 214 12.75 10.26 -10.25
CA TRP A 214 11.33 9.95 -10.46
C TRP A 214 10.37 10.89 -9.70
N LEU A 215 10.88 11.65 -8.72
CA LEU A 215 10.09 12.54 -7.85
C LEU A 215 10.44 13.99 -8.16
N THR A 216 9.48 14.74 -8.68
CA THR A 216 9.64 16.19 -8.92
C THR A 216 9.28 17.00 -7.67
N GLU A 217 9.70 18.29 -7.64
CA GLU A 217 9.25 19.21 -6.57
C GLU A 217 7.72 19.34 -6.55
N ALA A 218 7.06 19.34 -7.71
CA ALA A 218 5.61 19.40 -7.80
C ALA A 218 4.93 18.14 -7.22
N ASP A 219 5.53 16.95 -7.41
CA ASP A 219 5.04 15.73 -6.76
C ASP A 219 5.20 15.79 -5.24
N LEU A 220 6.35 16.29 -4.76
CA LEU A 220 6.58 16.46 -3.33
C LEU A 220 5.63 17.50 -2.71
N ASP A 221 5.36 18.61 -3.42
CA ASP A 221 4.38 19.62 -3.01
C ASP A 221 2.99 19.00 -2.88
N TYR A 222 2.56 18.20 -3.87
CA TYR A 222 1.26 17.53 -3.84
C TYR A 222 1.11 16.63 -2.59
N PHE A 223 2.06 15.75 -2.32
CA PHE A 223 2.03 14.90 -1.14
C PHE A 223 2.06 15.72 0.16
N THR A 224 2.88 16.77 0.21
CA THR A 224 2.97 17.68 1.36
C THR A 224 1.64 18.34 1.67
N GLU A 225 0.96 18.88 0.65
CA GLU A 225 -0.36 19.52 0.79
C GLU A 225 -1.42 18.52 1.27
N GLU A 226 -1.47 17.31 0.68
CA GLU A 226 -2.41 16.27 1.10
C GLU A 226 -2.24 15.91 2.58
N PHE A 227 -1.00 15.64 3.04
CA PHE A 227 -0.74 15.27 4.43
C PHE A 227 -0.78 16.46 5.41
N THR A 228 -0.52 17.68 4.97
CA THR A 228 -0.76 18.89 5.78
C THR A 228 -2.25 19.04 6.07
N ARG A 229 -3.12 18.73 5.12
CA ARG A 229 -4.57 18.81 5.25
C ARG A 229 -5.16 17.65 6.03
N SER A 230 -4.79 16.40 5.72
CA SER A 230 -5.37 15.19 6.31
C SER A 230 -4.71 14.77 7.62
N GLY A 231 -3.44 15.10 7.83
CA GLY A 231 -2.60 14.62 8.92
C GLY A 231 -2.24 13.14 8.78
N PHE A 232 -1.53 12.63 9.79
CA PHE A 232 -1.05 11.25 9.83
C PHE A 232 -1.87 10.32 10.73
N ARG A 233 -2.82 10.83 11.52
CA ARG A 233 -3.58 10.01 12.47
C ARG A 233 -4.34 8.88 11.81
N GLY A 234 -5.13 9.16 10.76
CA GLY A 234 -5.87 8.14 10.02
C GLY A 234 -4.95 7.05 9.47
N PRO A 235 -3.93 7.40 8.68
CA PRO A 235 -2.90 6.47 8.20
C PRO A 235 -2.24 5.62 9.30
N LEU A 236 -1.83 6.23 10.42
CA LEU A 236 -1.20 5.53 11.54
C LEU A 236 -2.15 4.54 12.25
N ASN A 237 -3.45 4.80 12.23
CA ASN A 237 -4.43 3.87 12.80
C ASN A 237 -4.47 2.52 12.08
N TRP A 238 -4.05 2.43 10.82
CA TRP A 238 -3.90 1.15 10.14
C TRP A 238 -2.89 0.24 10.84
N TYR A 239 -1.75 0.79 11.22
CA TYR A 239 -0.70 0.08 11.97
C TYR A 239 -1.16 -0.34 13.37
N ARG A 240 -2.03 0.44 14.02
CA ARG A 240 -2.57 0.17 15.36
C ARG A 240 -3.57 -0.99 15.40
N ASN A 241 -3.99 -1.47 14.22
CA ASN A 241 -4.96 -2.55 14.09
C ASN A 241 -4.35 -3.91 13.72
N PHE A 242 -3.03 -4.09 13.74
CA PHE A 242 -2.40 -5.37 13.42
C PHE A 242 -2.97 -6.53 14.24
N ASP A 243 -2.95 -6.43 15.55
CA ASP A 243 -3.41 -7.51 16.44
C ASP A 243 -4.93 -7.70 16.40
N ARG A 244 -5.70 -6.60 16.28
CA ARG A 244 -7.15 -6.66 16.12
C ARG A 244 -7.52 -7.33 14.79
N THR A 245 -6.87 -6.96 13.70
CA THR A 245 -7.05 -7.59 12.39
C THR A 245 -6.70 -9.07 12.45
N TRP A 246 -5.58 -9.43 13.09
CA TRP A 246 -5.19 -10.82 13.29
C TRP A 246 -6.26 -11.61 14.05
N ALA A 247 -6.82 -11.06 15.13
CA ALA A 247 -7.89 -11.71 15.88
C ALA A 247 -9.15 -11.90 15.02
N LEU A 248 -9.60 -10.86 14.32
CA LEU A 248 -10.81 -10.89 13.49
C LEU A 248 -10.68 -11.80 12.27
N SER A 249 -9.47 -11.96 11.71
CA SER A 249 -9.21 -12.81 10.54
C SER A 249 -9.09 -14.31 10.87
N GLY A 250 -9.28 -14.70 12.12
CA GLY A 250 -9.25 -16.12 12.54
C GLY A 250 -10.09 -17.07 11.68
N PRO A 251 -11.35 -16.73 11.32
CA PRO A 251 -12.18 -17.57 10.45
C PRO A 251 -11.61 -17.85 9.05
N PHE A 252 -10.69 -17.03 8.57
CA PHE A 252 -10.05 -17.17 7.27
C PHE A 252 -8.69 -17.90 7.32
N GLN A 253 -8.30 -18.41 8.49
CA GLN A 253 -7.02 -19.11 8.63
C GLN A 253 -6.97 -20.34 7.71
N GLY A 254 -5.89 -20.45 6.94
CA GLY A 254 -5.69 -21.55 6.00
C GLY A 254 -6.47 -21.43 4.69
N GLN A 255 -7.28 -20.39 4.51
CA GLN A 255 -7.94 -20.11 3.24
C GLN A 255 -6.89 -19.85 2.15
N LYS A 256 -7.14 -20.35 0.95
CA LYS A 256 -6.27 -20.15 -0.22
C LYS A 256 -6.86 -19.10 -1.15
N LEU A 257 -6.01 -18.24 -1.66
CA LEU A 257 -6.31 -17.32 -2.74
C LEU A 257 -6.36 -18.10 -4.05
N ARG A 258 -7.52 -18.16 -4.70
CA ARG A 258 -7.75 -18.96 -5.89
C ARG A 258 -7.79 -18.14 -7.18
N GLN A 259 -7.95 -16.84 -7.06
CA GLN A 259 -7.96 -15.94 -8.19
C GLN A 259 -6.58 -15.86 -8.83
N PRO A 260 -6.53 -15.62 -10.14
CA PRO A 260 -5.33 -15.19 -10.81
C PRO A 260 -4.67 -14.06 -10.04
N SER A 261 -3.39 -14.22 -9.74
CA SER A 261 -2.67 -13.26 -8.93
C SER A 261 -1.28 -12.97 -9.50
N MET A 262 -0.78 -11.78 -9.22
CA MET A 262 0.54 -11.31 -9.61
C MET A 262 1.20 -10.53 -8.48
N PHE A 263 2.52 -10.61 -8.42
CA PHE A 263 3.32 -9.80 -7.52
C PHE A 263 4.41 -9.05 -8.29
N VAL A 264 4.58 -7.76 -7.97
CA VAL A 264 5.62 -6.89 -8.55
C VAL A 264 6.40 -6.23 -7.42
N SER A 265 7.73 -6.16 -7.52
CA SER A 265 8.55 -5.45 -6.53
C SER A 265 9.86 -4.97 -7.17
N GLY A 266 10.46 -3.95 -6.58
CA GLY A 266 11.83 -3.58 -6.87
C GLY A 266 12.83 -4.56 -6.22
N ASP A 267 14.01 -4.74 -6.82
CA ASP A 267 15.06 -5.57 -6.23
C ASP A 267 15.76 -4.90 -5.03
N ARG A 268 15.55 -3.59 -4.86
CA ARG A 268 16.07 -2.79 -3.73
C ARG A 268 15.01 -2.52 -2.66
N ASP A 269 13.82 -3.09 -2.76
CA ASP A 269 12.77 -2.93 -1.74
C ASP A 269 13.14 -3.72 -0.47
N LEU A 270 13.21 -3.03 0.66
CA LEU A 270 13.56 -3.60 1.96
C LEU A 270 12.56 -4.67 2.45
N ILE A 271 11.31 -4.61 2.00
CA ILE A 271 10.27 -5.59 2.38
C ILE A 271 10.60 -6.99 1.84
N ARG A 272 11.42 -7.10 0.81
CA ARG A 272 11.92 -8.38 0.28
C ARG A 272 13.00 -9.06 1.13
N MET A 273 13.44 -8.47 2.22
CA MET A 273 14.48 -9.05 3.10
C MET A 273 14.09 -10.40 3.73
N ASN A 274 12.82 -10.84 3.63
CA ASN A 274 12.43 -12.21 3.97
C ASN A 274 12.72 -13.15 2.78
N PRO A 275 13.77 -13.97 2.80
CA PRO A 275 14.14 -14.82 1.66
C PRO A 275 13.10 -15.90 1.32
N GLY A 276 12.12 -16.15 2.21
CA GLY A 276 11.06 -17.15 2.02
C GLY A 276 9.76 -16.59 1.43
N TYR A 277 9.67 -15.31 1.08
CA TYR A 277 8.41 -14.67 0.71
C TYR A 277 7.75 -15.31 -0.53
N GLU A 278 8.54 -15.73 -1.54
CA GLU A 278 7.98 -16.38 -2.73
C GLU A 278 7.32 -17.72 -2.41
N ALA A 279 7.99 -18.55 -1.60
CA ALA A 279 7.44 -19.83 -1.17
C ALA A 279 6.15 -19.63 -0.36
N GLN A 280 6.13 -18.65 0.54
CA GLN A 280 4.94 -18.29 1.33
C GLN A 280 3.79 -17.81 0.44
N MET A 281 4.06 -16.96 -0.56
CA MET A 281 3.04 -16.56 -1.52
C MET A 281 2.45 -17.74 -2.29
N ARG A 282 3.30 -18.63 -2.82
CA ARG A 282 2.87 -19.83 -3.56
C ARG A 282 2.12 -20.84 -2.70
N GLU A 283 2.39 -20.85 -1.39
CA GLU A 283 1.61 -21.63 -0.45
C GLU A 283 0.18 -21.13 -0.34
N VAL A 284 -0.04 -19.81 -0.33
CA VAL A 284 -1.37 -19.21 -0.13
C VAL A 284 -2.10 -18.98 -1.46
N ALA A 285 -1.41 -18.48 -2.48
CA ALA A 285 -2.00 -18.17 -3.79
C ALA A 285 -1.82 -19.36 -4.76
N THR A 286 -2.94 -20.03 -5.09
CA THR A 286 -2.92 -21.25 -5.93
C THR A 286 -2.80 -20.97 -7.42
N ASP A 287 -3.11 -19.74 -7.86
CA ASP A 287 -2.92 -19.25 -9.24
C ASP A 287 -2.05 -17.99 -9.25
N LEU A 288 -0.84 -18.09 -8.68
CA LEU A 288 0.16 -17.02 -8.75
C LEU A 288 0.87 -17.11 -10.11
N ARG A 289 0.43 -16.30 -11.06
CA ARG A 289 0.84 -16.37 -12.47
C ARG A 289 2.23 -15.80 -12.70
N GLU A 290 2.55 -14.65 -12.10
CA GLU A 290 3.81 -13.96 -12.34
C GLU A 290 4.35 -13.30 -11.06
N ILE A 291 5.67 -13.35 -10.90
CA ILE A 291 6.43 -12.54 -9.94
C ILE A 291 7.42 -11.71 -10.77
N VAL A 292 7.24 -10.39 -10.76
CA VAL A 292 8.08 -9.45 -11.52
C VAL A 292 8.97 -8.70 -10.56
N ILE A 293 10.28 -8.79 -10.76
CA ILE A 293 11.27 -8.04 -9.99
C ILE A 293 11.95 -7.04 -10.91
N ILE A 294 11.82 -5.75 -10.59
CA ILE A 294 12.34 -4.66 -11.41
C ILE A 294 13.69 -4.21 -10.86
N PRO A 295 14.78 -4.33 -11.66
CA PRO A 295 16.13 -3.98 -11.21
C PRO A 295 16.29 -2.49 -10.89
N GLY A 296 17.02 -2.18 -9.81
CA GLY A 296 17.37 -0.81 -9.39
C GLY A 296 16.21 -0.03 -8.77
N VAL A 297 15.03 -0.65 -8.58
CA VAL A 297 13.82 -0.04 -8.06
C VAL A 297 13.65 -0.36 -6.59
N GLY A 298 13.25 0.64 -5.81
CA GLY A 298 12.94 0.49 -4.39
C GLY A 298 11.47 0.19 -4.12
N HIS A 299 10.97 0.80 -3.07
CA HIS A 299 9.62 0.55 -2.57
C HIS A 299 8.53 1.16 -3.44
N TRP A 300 8.76 2.32 -4.05
CA TRP A 300 7.74 3.07 -4.80
C TRP A 300 7.61 2.57 -6.25
N THR A 301 7.45 1.26 -6.40
CA THR A 301 7.56 0.50 -7.66
C THR A 301 6.80 1.15 -8.83
N GLN A 302 5.54 1.58 -8.63
CA GLN A 302 4.69 2.19 -9.65
C GLN A 302 5.09 3.62 -10.00
N GLN A 303 5.85 4.28 -9.13
CA GLN A 303 6.33 5.66 -9.30
C GLN A 303 7.77 5.69 -9.83
N GLU A 304 8.64 4.81 -9.34
CA GLU A 304 10.05 4.72 -9.74
C GLU A 304 10.23 4.13 -11.14
N ALA A 305 9.40 3.14 -11.49
CA ALA A 305 9.48 2.44 -12.78
C ALA A 305 8.09 2.31 -13.44
N PRO A 306 7.44 3.44 -13.79
CA PRO A 306 6.07 3.43 -14.28
C PRO A 306 5.90 2.61 -15.57
N ALA A 307 6.86 2.65 -16.50
CA ALA A 307 6.77 1.91 -17.76
C ALA A 307 6.79 0.39 -17.52
N ALA A 308 7.76 -0.12 -16.76
CA ALA A 308 7.88 -1.55 -16.48
C ALA A 308 6.70 -2.07 -15.66
N THR A 309 6.20 -1.26 -14.70
CA THR A 309 5.02 -1.57 -13.90
C THR A 309 3.77 -1.63 -14.77
N ASN A 310 3.56 -0.64 -15.66
CA ASN A 310 2.42 -0.60 -16.56
C ASN A 310 2.42 -1.81 -17.51
N ASP A 311 3.57 -2.19 -18.07
CA ASP A 311 3.69 -3.36 -18.94
C ASP A 311 3.33 -4.65 -18.21
N ALA A 312 3.79 -4.82 -16.96
CA ALA A 312 3.44 -5.99 -16.14
C ALA A 312 1.93 -6.03 -15.84
N LEU A 313 1.35 -4.92 -15.41
CA LEU A 313 -0.08 -4.83 -15.11
C LEU A 313 -0.94 -5.08 -16.35
N LEU A 314 -0.58 -4.52 -17.50
CA LEU A 314 -1.32 -4.76 -18.76
C LEU A 314 -1.25 -6.22 -19.23
N ARG A 315 -0.09 -6.88 -19.09
CA ARG A 315 0.02 -8.33 -19.41
C ARG A 315 -0.90 -9.13 -18.50
N PHE A 316 -0.89 -8.84 -17.20
CA PHE A 316 -1.75 -9.51 -16.23
C PHE A 316 -3.23 -9.34 -16.55
N LEU A 317 -3.68 -8.08 -16.73
CA LEU A 317 -5.08 -7.76 -17.00
C LEU A 317 -5.59 -8.43 -18.29
N ARG A 318 -4.83 -8.36 -19.39
CA ARG A 318 -5.18 -9.04 -20.65
C ARG A 318 -5.27 -10.57 -20.50
N GLY A 319 -4.45 -11.14 -19.64
CA GLY A 319 -4.50 -12.57 -19.31
C GLY A 319 -5.72 -13.00 -18.51
N LEU A 320 -6.53 -12.05 -17.99
CA LEU A 320 -7.79 -12.33 -17.29
C LEU A 320 -9.01 -12.35 -18.23
N ASP A 321 -8.88 -11.77 -19.42
CA ASP A 321 -9.98 -11.59 -20.37
C ASP A 321 -10.02 -12.72 -21.44
N GLY A 322 -9.11 -13.71 -21.34
CA GLY A 322 -8.92 -14.82 -22.28
C GLY A 322 -9.51 -16.16 -21.82
#